data_0d5556cbda111302ee6ea27aadfba7ad
#
_entry.id   0d5556cbda111302ee6ea27aadfba7ad
#
_cell.length_a   1.000
_cell.length_b   1.000
_cell.length_c   1.000
_cell.angle_alpha   90.00
_cell.angle_beta   90.00
_cell.angle_gamma   90.00
#
_symmetry.space_group_name_H-M   'P 1'
#
loop_
_entity.id
_entity.type
_entity.pdbx_description
1 polymer ?
#
loop_
_entity_poly.entity_id
_entity_poly.type
_entity_poly.pdbx_seq_one_letter_code
_entity_poly.pdbx_strand_id
1 'polypeptide(L)'
;LIQHPVLSGELSQEELEQKQRQDLERLDFMVNYCKTQSCLRGYILDYFGQEHESFCGNCSNCSTETEERDITDQARMILSCVQRMSAKLGYSLGLTSVVRTLLGSRDKRLLQLGLDKLGSYGMLRKLGKDDLRAMAESLESQGYLETDPVHGGVSLTQKAQGVLFEGKTVSMRLPKAEASAPVSSPVGGEQSPDL
;
A
#
# COMPACT_ATOMS: atom_id res chain seq x y z
N LEU A 1 -20.02 1.30 -46.97
CA LEU A 1 -20.86 1.20 -45.73
C LEU A 1 -20.59 -0.16 -45.09
N ILE A 2 -19.65 -0.17 -44.15
CA ILE A 2 -19.35 -1.37 -43.36
C ILE A 2 -20.31 -1.32 -42.18
N GLN A 3 -21.33 -2.19 -42.20
CA GLN A 3 -22.22 -2.41 -41.09
C GLN A 3 -21.47 -3.22 -40.04
N HIS A 4 -21.16 -2.61 -38.89
CA HIS A 4 -20.74 -3.33 -37.72
C HIS A 4 -21.95 -4.11 -37.18
N PRO A 5 -21.82 -5.43 -36.97
CA PRO A 5 -22.88 -6.17 -36.31
C PRO A 5 -23.00 -5.63 -34.86
N VAL A 6 -24.13 -5.05 -34.57
CA VAL A 6 -24.53 -4.74 -33.18
C VAL A 6 -24.79 -6.08 -32.53
N LEU A 7 -23.85 -6.53 -31.71
CA LEU A 7 -24.04 -7.68 -30.82
C LEU A 7 -24.94 -7.21 -29.65
N SER A 8 -26.23 -7.16 -29.91
CA SER A 8 -27.25 -7.05 -28.86
C SER A 8 -27.52 -8.46 -28.31
N GLY A 9 -26.55 -9.00 -27.58
CA GLY A 9 -26.75 -10.11 -26.67
C GLY A 9 -26.79 -9.49 -25.28
N GLU A 10 -27.97 -9.37 -24.68
CA GLU A 10 -28.08 -9.07 -23.27
C GLU A 10 -27.41 -10.21 -22.53
N LEU A 11 -26.28 -9.89 -21.83
CA LEU A 11 -25.60 -10.86 -20.97
C LEU A 11 -26.57 -11.29 -19.86
N SER A 12 -26.60 -12.57 -19.57
CA SER A 12 -27.34 -13.07 -18.40
C SER A 12 -26.79 -12.45 -17.12
N GLN A 13 -27.58 -12.42 -16.06
CA GLN A 13 -27.16 -11.90 -14.76
C GLN A 13 -25.87 -12.59 -14.26
N GLU A 14 -25.76 -13.90 -14.48
CA GLU A 14 -24.58 -14.67 -14.09
C GLU A 14 -23.33 -14.29 -14.88
N GLU A 15 -23.46 -14.05 -16.19
CA GLU A 15 -22.36 -13.58 -17.04
C GLU A 15 -21.91 -12.16 -16.66
N LEU A 16 -22.83 -11.29 -16.29
CA LEU A 16 -22.52 -9.95 -15.78
C LEU A 16 -21.73 -10.02 -14.46
N GLU A 17 -22.16 -10.84 -13.52
CA GLU A 17 -21.50 -11.03 -12.23
C GLU A 17 -20.11 -11.66 -12.41
N GLN A 18 -19.98 -12.61 -13.32
CA GLN A 18 -18.68 -13.21 -13.65
C GLN A 18 -17.73 -12.18 -14.26
N LYS A 19 -18.21 -11.37 -15.19
CA LYS A 19 -17.43 -10.30 -15.82
C LYS A 19 -16.99 -9.25 -14.79
N GLN A 20 -17.90 -8.82 -13.93
CA GLN A 20 -17.57 -7.87 -12.86
C GLN A 20 -16.49 -8.41 -11.92
N ARG A 21 -16.57 -9.69 -11.56
CA ARG A 21 -15.55 -10.36 -10.74
C ARG A 21 -14.19 -10.36 -11.44
N GLN A 22 -14.14 -10.73 -12.70
CA GLN A 22 -12.90 -10.71 -13.49
C GLN A 22 -12.32 -9.29 -13.64
N ASP A 23 -13.17 -8.29 -13.82
CA ASP A 23 -12.72 -6.91 -13.94
C ASP A 23 -12.19 -6.37 -12.60
N LEU A 24 -12.79 -6.77 -11.47
CA LEU A 24 -12.28 -6.46 -10.13
C LEU A 24 -10.93 -7.15 -9.87
N GLU A 25 -10.76 -8.41 -10.24
CA GLU A 25 -9.48 -9.13 -10.12
C GLU A 25 -8.37 -8.46 -10.94
N ARG A 26 -8.68 -8.03 -12.16
CA ARG A 26 -7.74 -7.27 -13.01
C ARG A 26 -7.38 -5.92 -12.41
N LEU A 27 -8.37 -5.21 -11.88
CA LEU A 27 -8.14 -3.93 -11.21
C LEU A 27 -7.25 -4.12 -9.99
N ASP A 28 -7.50 -5.13 -9.19
CA ASP A 28 -6.73 -5.45 -7.98
C ASP A 28 -5.27 -5.79 -8.34
N PHE A 29 -5.09 -6.58 -9.42
CA PHE A 29 -3.76 -6.84 -9.95
C PHE A 29 -3.02 -5.54 -10.34
N MET A 30 -3.67 -4.62 -11.04
CA MET A 30 -3.07 -3.33 -11.43
C MET A 30 -2.77 -2.45 -10.23
N VAL A 31 -3.64 -2.41 -9.23
CA VAL A 31 -3.39 -1.68 -7.98
C VAL A 31 -2.17 -2.25 -7.27
N ASN A 32 -2.06 -3.57 -7.20
CA ASN A 32 -0.91 -4.24 -6.58
C ASN A 32 0.38 -4.06 -7.39
N TYR A 33 0.30 -4.05 -8.72
CA TYR A 33 1.42 -3.68 -9.59
C TYR A 33 1.98 -2.29 -9.27
N CYS A 34 1.11 -1.32 -9.03
CA CYS A 34 1.53 0.04 -8.68
C CYS A 34 2.17 0.13 -7.27
N LYS A 35 1.85 -0.80 -6.38
CA LYS A 35 2.34 -0.81 -4.99
C LYS A 35 3.53 -1.73 -4.76
N THR A 36 3.77 -2.68 -5.66
CA THR A 36 4.83 -3.69 -5.45
C THR A 36 6.21 -3.07 -5.42
N GLN A 37 7.06 -3.56 -4.53
CA GLN A 37 8.48 -3.27 -4.47
C GLN A 37 9.33 -4.37 -5.14
N SER A 38 8.69 -5.44 -5.60
CA SER A 38 9.32 -6.51 -6.37
C SER A 38 9.63 -6.06 -7.80
N CYS A 39 10.33 -6.90 -8.56
CA CYS A 39 10.60 -6.64 -9.96
C CYS A 39 9.30 -6.43 -10.75
N LEU A 40 9.11 -5.23 -11.32
CA LEU A 40 7.88 -4.90 -12.06
C LEU A 40 7.68 -5.80 -13.29
N ARG A 41 8.77 -6.14 -13.98
CA ARG A 41 8.72 -7.08 -15.12
C ARG A 41 8.33 -8.48 -14.65
N GLY A 42 8.91 -8.95 -13.54
CA GLY A 42 8.56 -10.24 -12.96
C GLY A 42 7.10 -10.29 -12.58
N TYR A 43 6.59 -9.24 -11.94
CA TYR A 43 5.18 -9.14 -11.53
C TYR A 43 4.21 -9.28 -12.72
N ILE A 44 4.55 -8.69 -13.89
CA ILE A 44 3.76 -8.85 -15.12
C ILE A 44 3.86 -10.28 -15.64
N LEU A 45 5.07 -10.89 -15.63
CA LEU A 45 5.26 -12.24 -16.11
C LEU A 45 4.51 -13.27 -15.25
N ASP A 46 4.44 -13.06 -13.94
CA ASP A 46 3.63 -13.87 -13.02
C ASP A 46 2.13 -13.86 -13.41
N TYR A 47 1.60 -12.71 -13.79
CA TYR A 47 0.22 -12.61 -14.27
C TYR A 47 -0.06 -13.49 -15.49
N PHE A 48 0.92 -13.65 -16.36
CA PHE A 48 0.82 -14.51 -17.54
C PHE A 48 1.29 -15.96 -17.29
N GLY A 49 1.61 -16.31 -16.03
CA GLY A 49 2.07 -17.64 -15.65
C GLY A 49 3.43 -18.01 -16.25
N GLN A 50 4.29 -17.01 -16.54
CA GLN A 50 5.63 -17.22 -17.09
C GLN A 50 6.68 -17.25 -15.98
N GLU A 51 7.57 -18.21 -16.04
CA GLU A 51 8.75 -18.26 -15.18
C GLU A 51 9.67 -17.07 -15.49
N HIS A 52 10.20 -16.43 -14.45
CA HIS A 52 11.10 -15.32 -14.57
C HIS A 52 12.12 -15.26 -13.42
N GLU A 53 13.19 -14.52 -13.63
CA GLU A 53 14.13 -14.18 -12.58
C GLU A 53 13.52 -13.10 -11.66
N SER A 54 13.86 -13.14 -10.37
CA SER A 54 13.37 -12.17 -9.38
C SER A 54 13.90 -10.74 -9.60
N PHE A 55 14.86 -10.56 -10.51
CA PHE A 55 15.55 -9.31 -10.79
C PHE A 55 15.80 -9.15 -12.30
N CYS A 56 15.23 -8.12 -12.93
CA CYS A 56 15.43 -7.89 -14.37
C CYS A 56 16.52 -6.85 -14.70
N GLY A 57 17.01 -6.13 -13.70
CA GLY A 57 18.07 -5.10 -13.86
C GLY A 57 17.64 -3.85 -14.66
N ASN A 58 16.40 -3.75 -15.12
CA ASN A 58 15.98 -2.71 -16.06
C ASN A 58 14.66 -2.00 -15.70
N CYS A 59 13.90 -2.47 -14.70
CA CYS A 59 12.72 -1.75 -14.22
C CYS A 59 13.10 -0.78 -13.10
N SER A 60 12.25 0.21 -12.81
CA SER A 60 12.51 1.20 -11.77
C SER A 60 12.80 0.54 -10.41
N ASN A 61 12.09 -0.52 -10.04
CA ASN A 61 12.34 -1.23 -8.78
C ASN A 61 13.68 -1.99 -8.75
N CYS A 62 14.19 -2.42 -9.90
CA CYS A 62 15.48 -3.09 -9.99
C CYS A 62 16.65 -2.10 -10.17
N SER A 63 16.45 -0.99 -10.87
CA SER A 63 17.49 0.01 -11.14
C SER A 63 17.70 0.99 -9.98
N THR A 64 16.73 1.11 -9.08
CA THR A 64 16.87 1.95 -7.89
C THR A 64 17.76 1.24 -6.87
N GLU A 65 18.86 1.88 -6.46
CA GLU A 65 19.64 1.41 -5.32
C GLU A 65 18.74 1.43 -4.09
N THR A 66 18.46 0.26 -3.55
CA THR A 66 17.64 0.11 -2.36
C THR A 66 18.51 -0.25 -1.17
N GLU A 67 18.24 0.33 -0.05
CA GLU A 67 18.81 -0.01 1.24
C GLU A 67 17.80 -0.87 2.01
N GLU A 68 18.25 -2.00 2.53
CA GLU A 68 17.42 -2.84 3.39
C GLU A 68 17.46 -2.28 4.82
N ARG A 69 16.31 -1.90 5.33
CA ARG A 69 16.17 -1.35 6.66
C ARG A 69 15.35 -2.28 7.54
N ASP A 70 15.88 -2.60 8.72
CA ASP A 70 15.12 -3.31 9.75
C ASP A 70 14.04 -2.37 10.31
N ILE A 71 12.79 -2.82 10.21
CA ILE A 71 11.61 -2.11 10.72
C ILE A 71 10.85 -2.95 11.75
N THR A 72 11.51 -3.93 12.36
CA THR A 72 10.87 -4.92 13.26
C THR A 72 10.09 -4.25 14.39
N ASP A 73 10.64 -3.25 15.05
CA ASP A 73 9.98 -2.55 16.14
C ASP A 73 8.76 -1.75 15.64
N GLN A 74 8.89 -1.04 14.52
CA GLN A 74 7.80 -0.32 13.88
C GLN A 74 6.71 -1.29 13.42
N ALA A 75 7.11 -2.41 12.82
CA ALA A 75 6.19 -3.46 12.38
C ALA A 75 5.37 -4.00 13.56
N ARG A 76 6.02 -4.34 14.68
CA ARG A 76 5.32 -4.77 15.91
C ARG A 76 4.32 -3.73 16.40
N MET A 77 4.69 -2.44 16.39
CA MET A 77 3.80 -1.37 16.81
C MET A 77 2.59 -1.23 15.88
N ILE A 78 2.79 -1.32 14.55
CA ILE A 78 1.72 -1.28 13.56
C ILE A 78 0.77 -2.46 13.72
N LEU A 79 1.30 -3.69 13.76
CA LEU A 79 0.52 -4.91 13.92
C LEU A 79 -0.25 -4.94 15.25
N SER A 80 0.39 -4.55 16.36
CA SER A 80 -0.28 -4.41 17.66
C SER A 80 -1.39 -3.37 17.66
N CYS A 81 -1.22 -2.27 16.90
CA CYS A 81 -2.25 -1.25 16.74
C CYS A 81 -3.47 -1.82 16.03
N VAL A 82 -3.29 -2.51 14.90
CA VAL A 82 -4.37 -3.16 14.17
C VAL A 82 -5.14 -4.13 15.08
N GLN A 83 -4.42 -5.00 15.82
CA GLN A 83 -5.02 -5.96 16.74
C GLN A 83 -5.88 -5.28 17.82
N ARG A 84 -5.33 -4.24 18.45
CA ARG A 84 -6.04 -3.51 19.53
C ARG A 84 -7.24 -2.74 19.01
N MET A 85 -7.15 -2.18 17.81
CA MET A 85 -8.26 -1.48 17.17
C MET A 85 -9.41 -2.44 16.86
N SER A 86 -9.12 -3.58 16.24
CA SER A 86 -10.12 -4.61 15.94
C SER A 86 -10.74 -5.20 17.19
N ALA A 87 -9.93 -5.49 18.20
CA ALA A 87 -10.44 -6.01 19.50
C ALA A 87 -11.36 -5.01 20.21
N LYS A 88 -11.07 -3.71 20.12
CA LYS A 88 -11.88 -2.67 20.75
C LYS A 88 -13.20 -2.41 20.03
N LEU A 89 -13.18 -2.41 18.69
CA LEU A 89 -14.31 -2.00 17.86
C LEU A 89 -15.20 -3.17 17.43
N GLY A 90 -14.66 -4.40 17.42
CA GLY A 90 -15.34 -5.55 16.84
C GLY A 90 -15.32 -5.61 15.30
N TYR A 91 -14.66 -4.65 14.66
CA TYR A 91 -14.49 -4.60 13.19
C TYR A 91 -13.15 -3.96 12.82
N SER A 92 -12.72 -4.17 11.58
CA SER A 92 -11.46 -3.65 11.06
C SER A 92 -11.62 -2.25 10.46
N LEU A 93 -10.66 -1.38 10.70
CA LEU A 93 -10.57 -0.05 10.09
C LEU A 93 -9.51 -0.04 8.98
N GLY A 94 -9.65 0.88 8.03
CA GLY A 94 -8.67 1.05 6.95
C GLY A 94 -7.31 1.54 7.42
N LEU A 95 -6.28 1.26 6.65
CA LEU A 95 -4.87 1.56 6.93
C LEU A 95 -4.63 3.03 7.33
N THR A 96 -5.36 3.96 6.70
CA THR A 96 -5.29 5.39 7.04
C THR A 96 -5.64 5.66 8.50
N SER A 97 -6.62 4.96 9.06
CA SER A 97 -7.01 5.09 10.46
C SER A 97 -5.94 4.54 11.40
N VAL A 98 -5.29 3.44 11.01
CA VAL A 98 -4.16 2.85 11.75
C VAL A 98 -2.99 3.85 11.81
N VAL A 99 -2.58 4.40 10.66
CA VAL A 99 -1.51 5.40 10.56
C VAL A 99 -1.82 6.63 11.41
N ARG A 100 -3.03 7.19 11.30
CA ARG A 100 -3.45 8.34 12.11
C ARG A 100 -3.44 8.07 13.61
N THR A 101 -3.85 6.87 14.03
CA THR A 101 -3.84 6.47 15.45
C THR A 101 -2.41 6.40 15.97
N LEU A 102 -1.49 5.79 15.24
CA LEU A 102 -0.07 5.68 15.60
C LEU A 102 0.64 7.05 15.66
N LEU A 103 0.24 7.98 14.82
CA LEU A 103 0.73 9.37 14.84
C LEU A 103 0.12 10.23 15.96
N GLY A 104 -0.94 9.75 16.60
CA GLY A 104 -1.65 10.52 17.62
C GLY A 104 -2.49 11.66 17.05
N SER A 105 -3.14 11.43 15.90
CA SER A 105 -4.00 12.42 15.24
C SER A 105 -5.23 12.74 16.07
N ARG A 106 -5.57 14.04 16.18
CA ARG A 106 -6.79 14.52 16.83
C ARG A 106 -8.01 14.55 15.90
N ASP A 107 -8.06 13.62 14.96
CA ASP A 107 -9.20 13.46 14.06
C ASP A 107 -10.48 13.15 14.86
N LYS A 108 -11.57 13.87 14.55
CA LYS A 108 -12.85 13.75 15.27
C LYS A 108 -13.38 12.31 15.28
N ARG A 109 -13.24 11.59 14.16
CA ARG A 109 -13.71 10.20 14.04
C ARG A 109 -12.92 9.26 14.94
N LEU A 110 -11.58 9.45 15.03
CA LEU A 110 -10.74 8.63 15.91
C LEU A 110 -11.08 8.86 17.39
N LEU A 111 -11.32 10.12 17.77
CA LEU A 111 -11.71 10.48 19.14
C LEU A 111 -13.10 9.93 19.48
N GLN A 112 -14.07 10.00 18.58
CA GLN A 112 -15.41 9.42 18.76
C GLN A 112 -15.36 7.90 18.94
N LEU A 113 -14.47 7.21 18.25
CA LEU A 113 -14.22 5.77 18.40
C LEU A 113 -13.38 5.44 19.66
N GLY A 114 -12.91 6.46 20.37
CA GLY A 114 -12.08 6.31 21.56
C GLY A 114 -10.72 5.70 21.30
N LEU A 115 -10.19 5.83 20.07
CA LEU A 115 -8.89 5.27 19.69
C LEU A 115 -7.71 6.03 20.31
N ASP A 116 -7.94 7.24 20.78
CA ASP A 116 -7.01 8.04 21.60
C ASP A 116 -6.66 7.38 22.96
N LYS A 117 -7.53 6.49 23.45
CA LYS A 117 -7.32 5.73 24.69
C LYS A 117 -6.55 4.42 24.52
N LEU A 118 -6.19 4.07 23.28
CA LEU A 118 -5.39 2.88 23.01
C LEU A 118 -3.92 3.12 23.40
N GLY A 119 -3.28 2.11 24.01
CA GLY A 119 -1.85 2.19 24.32
C GLY A 119 -0.94 2.37 23.10
N SER A 120 -1.45 2.14 21.90
CA SER A 120 -0.75 2.39 20.63
C SER A 120 -0.91 3.81 20.09
N TYR A 121 -1.77 4.64 20.68
CA TYR A 121 -2.00 6.00 20.22
C TYR A 121 -0.77 6.90 20.37
N GLY A 122 -0.33 7.46 19.26
CA GLY A 122 0.81 8.37 19.22
C GLY A 122 2.17 7.73 19.48
N MET A 123 2.29 6.40 19.49
CA MET A 123 3.57 5.72 19.73
C MET A 123 4.61 6.05 18.66
N LEU A 124 4.19 6.28 17.43
CA LEU A 124 5.05 6.60 16.28
C LEU A 124 4.94 8.07 15.82
N ARG A 125 4.56 8.98 16.71
CA ARG A 125 4.40 10.43 16.42
C ARG A 125 5.65 11.12 15.88
N LYS A 126 6.83 10.55 16.10
CA LYS A 126 8.11 11.08 15.62
C LYS A 126 8.41 10.71 14.17
N LEU A 127 7.71 9.72 13.62
CA LEU A 127 7.86 9.34 12.22
C LEU A 127 7.04 10.24 11.30
N GLY A 128 7.52 10.42 10.08
CA GLY A 128 6.76 11.05 9.02
C GLY A 128 5.51 10.23 8.68
N LYS A 129 4.44 10.92 8.29
CA LYS A 129 3.19 10.24 7.88
C LYS A 129 3.41 9.32 6.69
N ASP A 130 4.21 9.77 5.73
CA ASP A 130 4.46 9.04 4.49
C ASP A 130 5.37 7.83 4.75
N ASP A 131 6.37 7.96 5.62
CA ASP A 131 7.22 6.85 6.04
C ASP A 131 6.42 5.76 6.77
N LEU A 132 5.56 6.17 7.71
CA LEU A 132 4.72 5.21 8.43
C LEU A 132 3.71 4.52 7.52
N ARG A 133 3.19 5.25 6.54
CA ARG A 133 2.30 4.69 5.53
C ARG A 133 3.03 3.70 4.64
N ALA A 134 4.22 4.04 4.17
CA ALA A 134 5.06 3.15 3.37
C ALA A 134 5.43 1.85 4.13
N MET A 135 5.73 1.96 5.43
CA MET A 135 5.96 0.78 6.28
C MET A 135 4.72 -0.11 6.38
N ALA A 136 3.54 0.48 6.58
CA ALA A 136 2.30 -0.26 6.68
C ALA A 136 1.90 -0.92 5.34
N GLU A 137 2.08 -0.25 4.22
CA GLU A 137 1.88 -0.80 2.86
C GLU A 137 2.91 -1.92 2.56
N SER A 138 4.15 -1.78 3.04
CA SER A 138 5.15 -2.84 2.95
C SER A 138 4.76 -4.08 3.75
N LEU A 139 4.18 -3.93 4.94
CA LEU A 139 3.66 -5.06 5.72
C LEU A 139 2.49 -5.76 5.02
N GLU A 140 1.64 -5.02 4.33
CA GLU A 140 0.56 -5.57 3.51
C GLU A 140 1.13 -6.36 2.32
N SER A 141 2.07 -5.79 1.55
CA SER A 141 2.70 -6.46 0.41
C SER A 141 3.50 -7.70 0.80
N GLN A 142 4.07 -7.72 2.01
CA GLN A 142 4.75 -8.89 2.56
C GLN A 142 3.78 -9.93 3.16
N GLY A 143 2.46 -9.65 3.15
CA GLY A 143 1.43 -10.56 3.63
C GLY A 143 1.34 -10.68 5.15
N TYR A 144 1.75 -9.66 5.91
CA TYR A 144 1.49 -9.55 7.35
C TYR A 144 0.14 -8.92 7.66
N LEU A 145 -0.34 -8.08 6.74
CA LEU A 145 -1.65 -7.43 6.77
C LEU A 145 -2.45 -7.83 5.53
N GLU A 146 -3.75 -7.87 5.68
CA GLU A 146 -4.70 -8.14 4.62
C GLU A 146 -5.79 -7.07 4.65
N THR A 147 -6.10 -6.50 3.49
CA THR A 147 -7.17 -5.50 3.35
C THR A 147 -8.41 -6.17 2.77
N ASP A 148 -9.55 -6.02 3.45
CA ASP A 148 -10.85 -6.45 2.94
C ASP A 148 -11.20 -5.64 1.67
N PRO A 149 -11.37 -6.29 0.51
CA PRO A 149 -11.62 -5.60 -0.76
C PRO A 149 -12.97 -4.87 -0.78
N VAL A 150 -13.93 -5.29 0.04
CA VAL A 150 -15.28 -4.69 0.07
C VAL A 150 -15.34 -3.47 0.98
N HIS A 151 -14.79 -3.59 2.18
CA HIS A 151 -14.92 -2.55 3.22
C HIS A 151 -13.62 -1.77 3.46
N GLY A 152 -12.50 -2.19 2.86
CA GLY A 152 -11.20 -1.56 3.03
C GLY A 152 -10.62 -1.65 4.45
N GLY A 153 -11.16 -2.55 5.27
CA GLY A 153 -10.68 -2.80 6.62
C GLY A 153 -9.42 -3.66 6.61
N VAL A 154 -8.44 -3.31 7.44
CA VAL A 154 -7.16 -4.04 7.53
C VAL A 154 -7.18 -5.01 8.69
N SER A 155 -6.84 -6.27 8.45
CA SER A 155 -6.74 -7.33 9.43
C SER A 155 -5.35 -7.98 9.46
N LEU A 156 -5.05 -8.68 10.55
CA LEU A 156 -3.80 -9.43 10.70
C LEU A 156 -3.92 -10.79 10.01
N THR A 157 -2.88 -11.18 9.30
CA THR A 157 -2.74 -12.54 8.80
C THR A 157 -2.10 -13.46 9.86
N GLN A 158 -2.12 -14.76 9.62
CA GLN A 158 -1.43 -15.72 10.48
C GLN A 158 0.09 -15.45 10.55
N LYS A 159 0.68 -14.94 9.47
CA LYS A 159 2.12 -14.58 9.41
C LYS A 159 2.49 -13.48 10.41
N ALA A 160 1.58 -12.56 10.70
CA ALA A 160 1.80 -11.48 11.66
C ALA A 160 2.06 -11.97 13.08
N GLN A 161 1.53 -13.14 13.45
CA GLN A 161 1.74 -13.75 14.76
C GLN A 161 3.23 -14.05 15.01
N GLY A 162 3.97 -14.45 13.98
CA GLY A 162 5.40 -14.69 14.08
C GLY A 162 6.20 -13.43 14.49
N VAL A 163 5.77 -12.26 14.03
CA VAL A 163 6.42 -10.98 14.39
C VAL A 163 6.01 -10.54 15.79
N LEU A 164 4.74 -10.72 16.16
CA LEU A 164 4.21 -10.29 17.45
C LEU A 164 4.70 -11.15 18.60
N PHE A 165 4.76 -12.47 18.42
CA PHE A 165 4.96 -13.43 19.53
C PHE A 165 6.23 -14.29 19.41
N GLU A 166 6.75 -14.53 18.19
CA GLU A 166 7.90 -15.41 17.96
C GLU A 166 9.22 -14.66 17.72
N GLY A 167 9.19 -13.34 17.71
CA GLY A 167 10.39 -12.53 17.56
C GLY A 167 10.96 -12.50 16.12
N LYS A 168 10.17 -12.84 15.10
CA LYS A 168 10.59 -12.73 13.71
C LYS A 168 10.89 -11.29 13.35
N THR A 169 11.99 -11.08 12.63
CA THR A 169 12.41 -9.76 12.13
C THR A 169 11.68 -9.42 10.83
N VAL A 170 11.48 -8.12 10.62
CA VAL A 170 10.87 -7.59 9.40
C VAL A 170 11.78 -6.53 8.84
N SER A 171 12.18 -6.69 7.59
CA SER A 171 12.93 -5.68 6.84
C SER A 171 12.06 -5.06 5.74
N MET A 172 12.44 -3.87 5.33
CA MET A 172 11.81 -3.12 4.25
C MET A 172 12.90 -2.56 3.33
N ARG A 173 12.68 -2.66 2.04
CA ARG A 173 13.53 -2.00 1.04
C ARG A 173 13.08 -0.56 0.88
N LEU A 174 13.98 0.37 1.11
CA LEU A 174 13.78 1.79 0.87
C LEU A 174 14.68 2.23 -0.28
N PRO A 175 14.22 3.14 -1.16
CA PRO A 175 15.13 3.80 -2.08
C PRO A 175 16.20 4.51 -1.26
N LYS A 176 17.47 4.29 -1.62
CA LYS A 176 18.56 5.06 -1.02
C LYS A 176 18.29 6.53 -1.33
N ALA A 177 18.12 7.35 -0.28
CA ALA A 177 17.86 8.76 -0.45
C ALA A 177 19.04 9.36 -1.22
N GLU A 178 18.85 9.69 -2.48
CA GLU A 178 19.74 10.61 -3.17
C GLU A 178 19.66 11.91 -2.39
N ALA A 179 20.81 12.39 -1.92
CA ALA A 179 20.91 13.69 -1.27
C ALA A 179 20.21 14.70 -2.18
N SER A 180 19.10 15.23 -1.70
CA SER A 180 18.25 16.15 -2.44
C SER A 180 19.09 17.29 -3.00
N ALA A 181 19.40 17.21 -4.29
CA ALA A 181 19.91 18.37 -5.02
C ALA A 181 18.81 19.45 -4.96
N PRO A 182 19.13 20.69 -4.60
CA PRO A 182 18.13 21.74 -4.56
C PRO A 182 17.55 21.94 -5.96
N VAL A 183 16.24 21.80 -6.06
CA VAL A 183 15.49 22.10 -7.28
C VAL A 183 15.66 23.60 -7.54
N SER A 184 16.59 23.95 -8.43
CA SER A 184 16.72 25.30 -8.97
C SER A 184 15.52 25.56 -9.86
N SER A 185 14.58 26.34 -9.36
CA SER A 185 13.48 26.90 -10.17
C SER A 185 14.05 27.72 -11.32
N PRO A 186 13.66 27.51 -12.57
CA PRO A 186 13.99 28.43 -13.64
C PRO A 186 13.08 29.67 -13.49
N VAL A 187 13.64 30.73 -12.94
CA VAL A 187 13.12 32.09 -13.16
C VAL A 187 13.53 32.48 -14.58
N GLY A 188 12.62 32.43 -15.50
CA GLY A 188 12.75 32.95 -16.84
C GLY A 188 11.63 33.92 -17.14
N GLY A 189 11.73 35.13 -16.62
CA GLY A 189 10.95 36.25 -17.12
C GLY A 189 11.59 36.77 -18.42
N GLU A 190 10.92 36.60 -19.53
CA GLU A 190 11.28 37.27 -20.77
C GLU A 190 10.24 38.34 -21.04
N GLN A 191 10.70 39.60 -20.79
CA GLN A 191 10.02 40.82 -21.17
C GLN A 191 10.16 40.97 -22.69
N SER A 192 9.06 41.08 -23.41
CA SER A 192 9.04 41.58 -24.78
C SER A 192 9.08 43.11 -24.74
N PRO A 193 9.94 43.75 -25.54
CA PRO A 193 9.88 45.20 -25.76
C PRO A 193 8.85 45.56 -26.82
N ASP A 194 8.10 46.60 -26.59
CA ASP A 194 7.26 47.32 -27.48
C ASP A 194 7.96 47.77 -28.78
N LEU A 195 7.22 47.65 -29.89
CA LEU A 195 7.24 48.60 -31.03
C LEU A 195 5.90 48.48 -31.79
#